data_81f9b17c11b5fea0d88677b90e51180c
#
_entry.id   81f9b17c11b5fea0d88677b90e51180c
#
_cell.length_a   1.000
_cell.length_b   1.000
_cell.length_c   1.000
_cell.angle_alpha   90.00
_cell.angle_beta   90.00
_cell.angle_gamma   90.00
#
_symmetry.space_group_name_H-M   'P 1'
#
loop_
_entity.id
_entity.type
_entity.pdbx_description
1 polymer ?
#
loop_
_entity_poly.entity_id
_entity_poly.type
_entity_poly.pdbx_seq_one_letter_code
_entity_poly.pdbx_strand_id
1 'polypeptide(L)'
;MSFQVRPATPEDVAQMHSMIIELAEFEKAVEEVIATEEQLYQALFGGTSFSNSPANTPSGAPALYAHVIDDPKNSGQLAGMAIWFLNYSTWQGEYGIYLEDLYVRPQFRGQGLGKSLLKELAKICTARGYTRFQWWVLHWNEQALDVYKSIGAVPMDEWIVYRLTGDKLTQFAN
;
A
#
# COMPACT_ATOMS: atom_id res chain seq x y z
N MET A 1 25.22 0.27 8.73
CA MET A 1 24.24 -0.78 8.43
C MET A 1 23.34 -0.25 7.32
N SER A 2 23.09 -1.01 6.28
CA SER A 2 22.27 -0.57 5.15
C SER A 2 20.81 -1.02 5.36
N PHE A 3 19.87 -0.13 5.09
CA PHE A 3 18.46 -0.48 5.02
C PHE A 3 18.21 -1.40 3.81
N GLN A 4 17.47 -2.47 4.03
CA GLN A 4 17.11 -3.43 2.98
C GLN A 4 15.60 -3.55 2.88
N VAL A 5 15.08 -3.48 1.65
CA VAL A 5 13.68 -3.78 1.37
C VAL A 5 13.52 -5.29 1.24
N ARG A 6 12.51 -5.84 1.92
CA ARG A 6 12.13 -7.25 1.82
C ARG A 6 10.61 -7.42 1.74
N PRO A 7 10.10 -8.53 1.22
CA PRO A 7 8.71 -8.90 1.40
C PRO A 7 8.35 -8.94 2.90
N ALA A 8 7.11 -8.56 3.21
CA ALA A 8 6.59 -8.70 4.57
C ALA A 8 6.37 -10.17 4.94
N THR A 9 6.42 -10.46 6.22
CA THR A 9 6.12 -11.77 6.81
C THR A 9 4.96 -11.64 7.81
N PRO A 10 4.34 -12.73 8.24
CA PRO A 10 3.27 -12.70 9.25
C PRO A 10 3.63 -11.95 10.54
N GLU A 11 4.89 -12.00 10.94
CA GLU A 11 5.39 -11.35 12.16
C GLU A 11 5.42 -9.81 12.05
N ASP A 12 5.38 -9.28 10.83
CA ASP A 12 5.39 -7.83 10.59
C ASP A 12 4.02 -7.18 10.77
N VAL A 13 2.94 -7.95 10.79
CA VAL A 13 1.55 -7.44 10.71
C VAL A 13 1.23 -6.43 11.81
N ALA A 14 1.59 -6.70 13.06
CA ALA A 14 1.34 -5.79 14.16
C ALA A 14 2.05 -4.43 13.97
N GLN A 15 3.29 -4.45 13.46
CA GLN A 15 4.04 -3.23 13.15
C GLN A 15 3.45 -2.49 11.95
N MET A 16 3.01 -3.22 10.92
CA MET A 16 2.36 -2.64 9.74
C MET A 16 1.03 -1.99 10.10
N HIS A 17 0.22 -2.66 10.93
CA HIS A 17 -1.04 -2.08 11.41
C HIS A 17 -0.81 -0.79 12.22
N SER A 18 0.20 -0.77 13.10
CA SER A 18 0.60 0.47 13.79
C SER A 18 0.99 1.57 12.80
N MET A 19 1.69 1.23 11.73
CA MET A 19 2.12 2.20 10.70
C MET A 19 0.95 2.69 9.83
N ILE A 20 -0.10 1.90 9.64
CA ILE A 20 -1.35 2.37 9.01
C ILE A 20 -2.01 3.44 9.88
N ILE A 21 -2.07 3.22 11.19
CA ILE A 21 -2.60 4.22 12.13
C ILE A 21 -1.73 5.48 12.12
N GLU A 22 -0.40 5.35 12.18
CA GLU A 22 0.54 6.47 12.10
C GLU A 22 0.38 7.27 10.78
N LEU A 23 0.11 6.60 9.66
CA LEU A 23 -0.17 7.24 8.36
C LEU A 23 -1.49 8.00 8.41
N ALA A 24 -2.56 7.38 8.93
CA ALA A 24 -3.86 8.00 9.05
C ALA A 24 -3.85 9.23 10.00
N GLU A 25 -3.04 9.19 11.07
CA GLU A 25 -2.79 10.36 11.91
C GLU A 25 -2.11 11.49 11.13
N PHE A 26 -1.10 11.16 10.33
CA PHE A 26 -0.44 12.13 9.45
C PHE A 26 -1.41 12.74 8.43
N GLU A 27 -2.33 11.95 7.90
CA GLU A 27 -3.36 12.36 6.94
C GLU A 27 -4.60 12.99 7.59
N LYS A 28 -4.65 13.07 8.94
CA LYS A 28 -5.76 13.61 9.74
C LYS A 28 -7.08 12.88 9.54
N ALA A 29 -7.02 11.58 9.42
CA ALA A 29 -8.15 10.68 9.16
C ALA A 29 -8.10 9.43 10.05
N VAL A 30 -7.50 9.51 11.25
CA VAL A 30 -7.30 8.36 12.13
C VAL A 30 -8.62 7.69 12.55
N GLU A 31 -9.69 8.45 12.66
CA GLU A 31 -11.04 7.95 12.97
C GLU A 31 -11.65 7.08 11.85
N GLU A 32 -11.10 7.13 10.66
CA GLU A 32 -11.52 6.27 9.55
C GLU A 32 -10.89 4.87 9.61
N VAL A 33 -9.85 4.68 10.45
CA VAL A 33 -9.17 3.38 10.58
C VAL A 33 -9.99 2.46 11.48
N ILE A 34 -10.75 1.57 10.88
CA ILE A 34 -11.54 0.53 11.55
C ILE A 34 -10.97 -0.87 11.32
N ALA A 35 -9.96 -0.98 10.46
CA ALA A 35 -9.30 -2.25 10.17
C ALA A 35 -8.57 -2.78 11.40
N THR A 36 -8.54 -4.10 11.56
CA THR A 36 -7.83 -4.79 12.64
C THR A 36 -6.58 -5.49 12.11
N GLU A 37 -5.66 -5.84 13.03
CA GLU A 37 -4.48 -6.66 12.69
C GLU A 37 -4.87 -7.98 12.05
N GLU A 38 -5.92 -8.63 12.57
CA GLU A 38 -6.42 -9.90 12.03
C GLU A 38 -6.91 -9.74 10.58
N GLN A 39 -7.64 -8.67 10.28
CA GLN A 39 -8.09 -8.40 8.92
C GLN A 39 -6.90 -8.15 7.97
N LEU A 40 -5.88 -7.40 8.43
CA LEU A 40 -4.66 -7.16 7.65
C LEU A 40 -3.87 -8.46 7.44
N TYR A 41 -3.70 -9.26 8.52
CA TYR A 41 -3.06 -10.57 8.42
C TYR A 41 -3.71 -11.44 7.36
N GLN A 42 -5.00 -11.50 7.38
CA GLN A 42 -5.75 -12.34 6.48
C GLN A 42 -5.71 -11.84 5.03
N ALA A 43 -5.74 -10.53 4.83
CA ALA A 43 -5.62 -9.96 3.48
C ALA A 43 -4.25 -10.23 2.84
N LEU A 44 -3.18 -10.28 3.66
CA LEU A 44 -1.81 -10.48 3.19
C LEU A 44 -1.41 -11.97 3.13
N PHE A 45 -1.83 -12.78 4.10
CA PHE A 45 -1.31 -14.13 4.32
C PHE A 45 -2.40 -15.21 4.44
N GLY A 46 -3.65 -14.80 4.66
CA GLY A 46 -4.77 -15.73 4.75
C GLY A 46 -5.01 -16.41 3.41
N GLY A 47 -4.86 -17.73 3.38
CA GLY A 47 -5.31 -18.54 2.25
C GLY A 47 -6.84 -18.58 2.16
N THR A 48 -7.39 -19.54 1.44
CA THR A 48 -8.82 -19.75 1.12
C THR A 48 -9.79 -19.86 2.31
N SER A 49 -9.32 -19.72 3.55
CA SER A 49 -10.09 -20.04 4.76
C SER A 49 -11.05 -18.97 5.26
N PHE A 50 -11.20 -17.84 4.59
CA PHE A 50 -12.18 -16.81 4.94
C PHE A 50 -13.58 -17.15 4.44
N SER A 51 -14.17 -18.21 4.93
CA SER A 51 -15.50 -18.65 4.48
C SER A 51 -16.65 -17.72 4.89
N ASN A 52 -16.44 -16.77 5.79
CA ASN A 52 -17.52 -15.95 6.35
C ASN A 52 -17.27 -14.44 6.38
N SER A 53 -16.19 -13.94 5.79
CA SER A 53 -15.96 -12.49 5.72
C SER A 53 -16.36 -11.97 4.34
N PRO A 54 -17.13 -10.88 4.25
CA PRO A 54 -17.38 -10.20 2.99
C PRO A 54 -16.13 -9.61 2.32
N ALA A 55 -14.97 -9.69 3.00
CA ALA A 55 -13.67 -9.26 2.48
C ALA A 55 -12.94 -10.29 1.61
N ASN A 56 -13.53 -11.46 1.35
CA ASN A 56 -12.89 -12.47 0.49
C ASN A 56 -12.82 -12.02 -0.97
N THR A 57 -11.64 -12.20 -1.56
CA THR A 57 -11.54 -12.15 -3.01
C THR A 57 -12.33 -13.31 -3.62
N PRO A 58 -13.01 -13.11 -4.76
CA PRO A 58 -13.77 -14.18 -5.40
C PRO A 58 -12.96 -15.44 -5.73
N SER A 59 -11.64 -15.32 -5.88
CA SER A 59 -10.72 -16.42 -6.18
C SER A 59 -10.14 -17.10 -4.94
N GLY A 60 -10.36 -16.55 -3.72
CA GLY A 60 -9.71 -17.02 -2.51
C GLY A 60 -8.19 -16.78 -2.45
N ALA A 61 -7.63 -16.05 -3.41
CA ALA A 61 -6.22 -15.67 -3.40
C ALA A 61 -5.99 -14.42 -2.51
N PRO A 62 -4.79 -14.23 -1.94
CA PRO A 62 -4.45 -13.00 -1.26
C PRO A 62 -4.71 -11.78 -2.16
N ALA A 63 -5.35 -10.74 -1.61
CA ALA A 63 -5.65 -9.53 -2.35
C ALA A 63 -4.52 -8.50 -2.22
N LEU A 64 -3.77 -8.53 -1.11
CA LEU A 64 -2.72 -7.59 -0.79
C LEU A 64 -1.35 -8.24 -0.79
N TYR A 65 -0.36 -7.42 -1.07
CA TYR A 65 1.06 -7.71 -0.94
C TYR A 65 1.73 -6.59 -0.17
N ALA A 66 2.83 -6.88 0.51
CA ALA A 66 3.57 -5.86 1.21
C ALA A 66 5.08 -6.06 1.14
N HIS A 67 5.79 -4.95 1.16
CA HIS A 67 7.24 -4.87 1.36
C HIS A 67 7.54 -3.95 2.53
N VAL A 68 8.55 -4.30 3.29
CA VAL A 68 8.94 -3.58 4.50
C VAL A 68 10.43 -3.29 4.51
N ILE A 69 10.82 -2.36 5.38
CA ILE A 69 12.22 -2.06 5.70
C ILE A 69 12.38 -2.19 7.21
N ASP A 70 13.31 -3.04 7.65
CA ASP A 70 13.64 -3.17 9.06
C ASP A 70 14.39 -1.95 9.60
N ASP A 71 14.19 -1.63 10.88
CA ASP A 71 15.08 -0.73 11.61
C ASP A 71 16.40 -1.47 11.89
N PRO A 72 17.53 -1.04 11.31
CA PRO A 72 18.80 -1.75 11.48
C PRO A 72 19.37 -1.68 12.90
N LYS A 73 18.78 -0.85 13.77
CA LYS A 73 19.22 -0.67 15.17
C LYS A 73 18.35 -1.43 16.16
N ASN A 74 17.09 -1.70 15.80
CA ASN A 74 16.12 -2.33 16.70
C ASN A 74 15.47 -3.53 16.00
N SER A 75 15.94 -4.73 16.35
CA SER A 75 15.35 -5.96 15.81
C SER A 75 13.84 -6.04 16.07
N GLY A 76 13.09 -6.46 15.09
CA GLY A 76 11.63 -6.57 15.15
C GLY A 76 10.88 -5.24 15.03
N GLN A 77 11.57 -4.14 14.75
CA GLN A 77 10.95 -2.85 14.42
C GLN A 77 11.08 -2.55 12.93
N LEU A 78 10.03 -1.96 12.36
CA LEU A 78 10.02 -1.53 10.97
C LEU A 78 10.30 -0.03 10.85
N ALA A 79 11.10 0.35 9.86
CA ALA A 79 11.38 1.72 9.48
C ALA A 79 10.41 2.25 8.41
N GLY A 80 9.89 1.38 7.56
CA GLY A 80 8.98 1.75 6.48
C GLY A 80 8.24 0.56 5.89
N MET A 81 7.15 0.84 5.20
CA MET A 81 6.34 -0.18 4.51
C MET A 81 5.75 0.35 3.19
N ALA A 82 5.43 -0.56 2.30
CA ALA A 82 4.60 -0.36 1.12
C ALA A 82 3.58 -1.49 1.04
N ILE A 83 2.29 -1.16 1.00
CA ILE A 83 1.17 -2.10 0.79
C ILE A 83 0.62 -1.88 -0.61
N TRP A 84 0.41 -2.94 -1.37
CA TRP A 84 0.04 -2.84 -2.77
C TRP A 84 -0.78 -4.03 -3.24
N PHE A 85 -1.48 -3.86 -4.35
CA PHE A 85 -2.24 -4.92 -5.02
C PHE A 85 -2.15 -4.79 -6.54
N LEU A 86 -2.64 -5.79 -7.26
CA LEU A 86 -2.66 -5.76 -8.72
C LEU A 86 -3.92 -5.08 -9.24
N ASN A 87 -3.74 -4.15 -10.17
CA ASN A 87 -4.82 -3.68 -11.05
C ASN A 87 -4.59 -4.21 -12.47
N TYR A 88 -5.55 -3.98 -13.36
CA TYR A 88 -5.49 -4.47 -14.73
C TYR A 88 -5.85 -3.37 -15.72
N SER A 89 -5.09 -3.25 -16.78
CA SER A 89 -5.38 -2.34 -17.89
C SER A 89 -6.04 -3.09 -19.04
N THR A 90 -7.33 -2.86 -19.25
CA THR A 90 -8.04 -3.43 -20.39
C THR A 90 -7.54 -2.89 -21.73
N TRP A 91 -6.93 -1.70 -21.73
CA TRP A 91 -6.37 -1.11 -22.95
C TRP A 91 -5.04 -1.73 -23.36
N GLN A 92 -4.27 -2.17 -22.38
CA GLN A 92 -2.95 -2.76 -22.62
C GLN A 92 -2.96 -4.30 -22.52
N GLY A 93 -4.03 -4.88 -21.97
CA GLY A 93 -4.15 -6.31 -21.78
C GLY A 93 -3.24 -6.85 -20.67
N GLU A 94 -2.72 -5.97 -19.78
CA GLU A 94 -1.70 -6.31 -18.81
C GLU A 94 -2.02 -5.80 -17.41
N TYR A 95 -1.41 -6.46 -16.41
CA TYR A 95 -1.47 -6.05 -15.01
C TYR A 95 -0.63 -4.80 -14.75
N GLY A 96 -0.91 -4.20 -13.61
CA GLY A 96 -0.13 -3.14 -13.01
C GLY A 96 -0.11 -3.26 -11.49
N ILE A 97 0.75 -2.52 -10.84
CA ILE A 97 0.74 -2.35 -9.39
C ILE A 97 -0.07 -1.11 -9.04
N TYR A 98 -1.00 -1.26 -8.10
CA TYR A 98 -1.57 -0.15 -7.36
C TYR A 98 -0.99 -0.15 -5.95
N LEU A 99 -0.29 0.93 -5.59
CA LEU A 99 0.24 1.14 -4.26
C LEU A 99 -0.86 1.79 -3.40
N GLU A 100 -1.29 1.08 -2.36
CA GLU A 100 -2.29 1.57 -1.42
C GLU A 100 -1.65 2.47 -0.38
N ASP A 101 -0.66 1.96 0.36
CA ASP A 101 0.03 2.70 1.40
C ASP A 101 1.54 2.74 1.16
N LEU A 102 2.14 3.91 1.35
CA LEU A 102 3.58 4.11 1.44
C LEU A 102 3.89 4.93 2.68
N TYR A 103 4.52 4.31 3.65
CA TYR A 103 4.85 5.00 4.89
C TYR A 103 6.29 4.76 5.33
N VAL A 104 6.93 5.83 5.79
CA VAL A 104 8.24 5.79 6.45
C VAL A 104 8.12 6.56 7.75
N ARG A 105 8.45 5.91 8.85
CA ARG A 105 8.41 6.53 10.18
C ARG A 105 9.25 7.80 10.23
N PRO A 106 8.80 8.86 10.92
CA PRO A 106 9.42 10.18 10.88
C PRO A 106 10.94 10.19 11.13
N GLN A 107 11.42 9.39 12.08
CA GLN A 107 12.84 9.30 12.44
C GLN A 107 13.74 8.69 11.34
N PHE A 108 13.15 8.08 10.32
CA PHE A 108 13.87 7.48 9.18
C PHE A 108 13.67 8.24 7.87
N ARG A 109 12.90 9.33 7.89
CA ARG A 109 12.68 10.16 6.70
C ARG A 109 13.97 10.87 6.27
N GLY A 110 14.01 11.34 5.02
CA GLY A 110 15.19 12.00 4.47
C GLY A 110 16.36 11.08 4.10
N GLN A 111 16.24 9.76 4.35
CA GLN A 111 17.28 8.75 4.08
C GLN A 111 16.99 7.93 2.80
N GLY A 112 16.00 8.32 2.01
CA GLY A 112 15.68 7.67 0.74
C GLY A 112 14.86 6.37 0.86
N LEU A 113 14.34 6.01 2.05
CA LEU A 113 13.64 4.74 2.27
C LEU A 113 12.36 4.62 1.44
N GLY A 114 11.55 5.68 1.36
CA GLY A 114 10.36 5.70 0.51
C GLY A 114 10.69 5.45 -0.96
N LYS A 115 11.76 6.10 -1.45
CA LYS A 115 12.26 5.87 -2.82
C LYS A 115 12.77 4.45 -3.03
N SER A 116 13.36 3.82 -2.00
CA SER A 116 13.81 2.43 -2.06
C SER A 116 12.63 1.45 -2.17
N LEU A 117 11.54 1.68 -1.42
CA LEU A 117 10.30 0.90 -1.54
C LEU A 117 9.68 1.05 -2.94
N LEU A 118 9.54 2.28 -3.44
CA LEU A 118 9.04 2.52 -4.81
C LEU A 118 9.90 1.84 -5.86
N LYS A 119 11.23 1.88 -5.71
CA LYS A 119 12.16 1.23 -6.63
C LYS A 119 11.98 -0.29 -6.63
N GLU A 120 11.74 -0.90 -5.48
CA GLU A 120 11.50 -2.34 -5.41
C GLU A 120 10.22 -2.74 -6.14
N LEU A 121 9.12 -2.00 -5.94
CA LEU A 121 7.87 -2.24 -6.66
C LEU A 121 8.02 -2.01 -8.18
N ALA A 122 8.80 -1.01 -8.59
CA ALA A 122 9.12 -0.79 -10.01
C ALA A 122 9.92 -1.95 -10.61
N LYS A 123 10.84 -2.57 -9.85
CA LYS A 123 11.55 -3.79 -10.29
C LYS A 123 10.58 -4.96 -10.48
N ILE A 124 9.59 -5.12 -9.59
CA ILE A 124 8.55 -6.14 -9.73
C ILE A 124 7.76 -5.90 -11.02
N CYS A 125 7.36 -4.64 -11.29
CA CYS A 125 6.68 -4.30 -12.55
C CYS A 125 7.51 -4.73 -13.76
N THR A 126 8.77 -4.33 -13.83
CA THR A 126 9.64 -4.66 -14.98
C THR A 126 9.88 -6.15 -15.12
N ALA A 127 10.15 -6.85 -14.02
CA ALA A 127 10.43 -8.29 -14.03
C ALA A 127 9.22 -9.13 -14.44
N ARG A 128 7.99 -8.64 -14.20
CA ARG A 128 6.74 -9.34 -14.52
C ARG A 128 6.06 -8.83 -15.80
N GLY A 129 6.63 -7.83 -16.47
CA GLY A 129 6.03 -7.22 -17.65
C GLY A 129 4.80 -6.36 -17.36
N TYR A 130 4.63 -5.93 -16.11
CA TYR A 130 3.54 -5.04 -15.76
C TYR A 130 3.76 -3.64 -16.38
N THR A 131 2.72 -3.08 -16.95
CA THR A 131 2.81 -1.85 -17.76
C THR A 131 2.49 -0.59 -16.99
N ARG A 132 2.00 -0.72 -15.74
CA ARG A 132 1.52 0.41 -14.96
C ARG A 132 1.88 0.27 -13.48
N PHE A 133 2.35 1.38 -12.88
CA PHE A 133 2.55 1.52 -11.44
C PHE A 133 1.93 2.84 -11.01
N GLN A 134 0.87 2.81 -10.21
CA GLN A 134 0.08 3.99 -9.86
C GLN A 134 -0.33 4.01 -8.39
N TRP A 135 -0.65 5.20 -7.89
CA TRP A 135 -1.09 5.49 -6.52
C TRP A 135 -1.83 6.82 -6.48
N TRP A 136 -2.47 7.08 -5.35
CA TRP A 136 -3.03 8.38 -5.04
C TRP A 136 -2.16 9.11 -4.03
N VAL A 137 -2.27 10.44 -4.01
CA VAL A 137 -1.56 11.30 -3.06
C VAL A 137 -2.41 12.52 -2.76
N LEU A 138 -2.42 12.95 -1.51
CA LEU A 138 -3.11 14.16 -1.10
C LEU A 138 -2.37 15.39 -1.67
N HIS A 139 -3.12 16.33 -2.22
CA HIS A 139 -2.58 17.53 -2.89
C HIS A 139 -1.63 18.36 -2.00
N TRP A 140 -1.84 18.33 -0.69
CA TRP A 140 -1.01 19.06 0.27
C TRP A 140 0.26 18.32 0.70
N ASN A 141 0.45 17.06 0.34
CA ASN A 141 1.62 16.25 0.72
C ASN A 141 2.81 16.55 -0.20
N GLU A 142 3.34 17.78 -0.08
CA GLU A 142 4.44 18.27 -0.92
C GLU A 142 5.67 17.36 -0.89
N GLN A 143 5.99 16.81 0.30
CA GLN A 143 7.13 15.91 0.44
C GLN A 143 7.00 14.65 -0.43
N ALA A 144 5.82 14.05 -0.48
CA ALA A 144 5.56 12.91 -1.33
C ALA A 144 5.55 13.31 -2.82
N LEU A 145 4.91 14.42 -3.16
CA LEU A 145 4.86 14.96 -4.53
C LEU A 145 6.26 15.20 -5.09
N ASP A 146 7.18 15.73 -4.30
CA ASP A 146 8.57 15.94 -4.73
C ASP A 146 9.31 14.62 -4.98
N VAL A 147 9.10 13.61 -4.13
CA VAL A 147 9.63 12.26 -4.37
C VAL A 147 9.11 11.71 -5.70
N TYR A 148 7.80 11.79 -5.94
CA TYR A 148 7.18 11.25 -7.15
C TYR A 148 7.65 11.97 -8.42
N LYS A 149 7.73 13.29 -8.40
CA LYS A 149 8.34 14.07 -9.50
C LYS A 149 9.80 13.64 -9.75
N SER A 150 10.58 13.43 -8.68
CA SER A 150 12.00 13.06 -8.79
C SER A 150 12.26 11.70 -9.45
N ILE A 151 11.26 10.81 -9.45
CA ILE A 151 11.33 9.50 -10.12
C ILE A 151 10.65 9.49 -11.50
N GLY A 152 10.15 10.64 -11.97
CA GLY A 152 9.51 10.79 -13.27
C GLY A 152 8.05 10.35 -13.31
N ALA A 153 7.38 10.21 -12.16
CA ALA A 153 5.93 9.95 -12.14
C ALA A 153 5.16 11.18 -12.62
N VAL A 154 4.12 10.95 -13.41
CA VAL A 154 3.29 11.99 -14.02
C VAL A 154 1.92 12.01 -13.35
N PRO A 155 1.43 13.17 -12.87
CA PRO A 155 0.09 13.26 -12.32
C PRO A 155 -0.97 13.04 -13.43
N MET A 156 -2.07 12.38 -13.06
CA MET A 156 -3.17 12.06 -13.98
C MET A 156 -4.32 13.05 -13.77
N ASP A 157 -4.05 14.33 -13.96
CA ASP A 157 -4.95 15.45 -13.63
C ASP A 157 -6.26 15.47 -14.45
N GLU A 158 -6.30 14.72 -15.56
CA GLU A 158 -7.51 14.60 -16.41
C GLU A 158 -8.56 13.64 -15.80
N TRP A 159 -8.21 12.88 -14.76
CA TRP A 159 -9.07 11.88 -14.14
C TRP A 159 -9.57 12.35 -12.78
N ILE A 160 -10.85 12.12 -12.52
CA ILE A 160 -11.47 12.38 -11.22
C ILE A 160 -11.80 11.05 -10.57
N VAL A 161 -11.42 10.89 -9.31
CA VAL A 161 -11.77 9.71 -8.52
C VAL A 161 -13.18 9.86 -7.96
N TYR A 162 -14.03 8.85 -8.24
CA TYR A 162 -15.34 8.72 -7.62
C TYR A 162 -15.34 7.57 -6.63
N ARG A 163 -15.97 7.78 -5.46
CA ARG A 163 -16.13 6.77 -4.42
C ARG A 163 -17.59 6.73 -3.96
N LEU A 164 -18.13 5.52 -3.88
CA LEU A 164 -19.46 5.26 -3.32
C LEU A 164 -19.30 4.37 -2.10
N THR A 165 -19.69 4.86 -0.92
CA THR A 165 -19.46 4.18 0.38
C THR A 165 -20.67 4.30 1.30
N GLY A 166 -20.69 3.50 2.39
CA GLY A 166 -21.68 3.56 3.45
C GLY A 166 -23.12 3.35 2.95
N ASP A 167 -24.05 4.10 3.53
CA ASP A 167 -25.48 4.00 3.19
C ASP A 167 -25.77 4.26 1.72
N LYS A 168 -25.01 5.11 1.07
CA LYS A 168 -25.17 5.40 -0.36
C LYS A 168 -24.90 4.16 -1.22
N LEU A 169 -23.86 3.39 -0.87
CA LEU A 169 -23.57 2.13 -1.57
C LEU A 169 -24.71 1.12 -1.39
N THR A 170 -25.20 0.97 -0.16
CA THR A 170 -26.31 0.06 0.14
C THR A 170 -27.60 0.47 -0.55
N GLN A 171 -27.92 1.77 -0.57
CA GLN A 171 -29.11 2.29 -1.24
C GLN A 171 -29.06 2.10 -2.76
N PHE A 172 -27.87 2.25 -3.36
CA PHE A 172 -27.70 2.08 -4.79
C PHE A 172 -27.76 0.60 -5.24
N ALA A 173 -27.43 -0.33 -4.34
CA ALA A 173 -27.44 -1.77 -4.61
C ALA A 173 -28.85 -2.40 -4.53
N ASN A 174 -29.85 -1.71 -3.96
CA ASN A 174 -31.25 -2.14 -3.81
C ASN A 174 -32.17 -1.43 -4.82
#